data_7f6d03ee8b70d6b3c25b55954efb533e
#
_entry.id   7f6d03ee8b70d6b3c25b55954efb533e
#
_cell.length_a   1.000
_cell.length_b   1.000
_cell.length_c   1.000
_cell.angle_alpha   90.00
_cell.angle_beta   90.00
_cell.angle_gamma   90.00
#
_symmetry.space_group_name_H-M   'P 1'
#
loop_
_entity.id
_entity.type
_entity.pdbx_description
1 polymer ?
#
loop_
_entity_poly.entity_id
_entity_poly.type
_entity_poly.pdbx_seq_one_letter_code
_entity_poly.pdbx_strand_id
1 'polypeptide(L)'
;MKVGLFIPCYVDALYPEAGVATYKLLKHFGVDVGYPEKQTCCGQPMGNAGFESMSKSLALKFDSMFSGFDYVVAPSASCAAYVKFYHPRLLKGEHECLSSKKVMDIVEFLHDVLKITSLPGSFPHVVSVHNSCHGVRELGLSAPSERNIPPYNKIIDLLKLIKDITIKEPDRKDECCGFGGMFSVEETAVSI
;
A
#
# COMPACT_ATOMS: atom_id res chain seq x y z
N MET A 1 -16.08 -0.68 -13.48
CA MET A 1 -14.88 -1.10 -12.75
C MET A 1 -15.25 -1.19 -11.28
N LYS A 2 -15.18 -2.39 -10.72
CA LYS A 2 -15.53 -2.68 -9.32
C LYS A 2 -14.24 -2.85 -8.51
N VAL A 3 -14.04 -2.00 -7.52
CA VAL A 3 -12.83 -1.97 -6.68
C VAL A 3 -13.14 -2.49 -5.29
N GLY A 4 -12.40 -3.49 -4.83
CA GLY A 4 -12.42 -3.94 -3.45
C GLY A 4 -11.53 -3.05 -2.59
N LEU A 5 -12.10 -2.39 -1.59
CA LEU A 5 -11.31 -1.60 -0.64
C LEU A 5 -10.78 -2.52 0.46
N PHE A 6 -9.47 -2.69 0.50
CA PHE A 6 -8.78 -3.40 1.56
C PHE A 6 -8.21 -2.41 2.58
N ILE A 7 -8.74 -2.43 3.79
CA ILE A 7 -8.21 -1.65 4.91
C ILE A 7 -7.41 -2.58 5.81
N PRO A 8 -6.06 -2.48 5.80
CA PRO A 8 -5.20 -3.31 6.63
C PRO A 8 -5.46 -3.11 8.13
N CYS A 9 -5.23 -4.16 8.91
CA CYS A 9 -5.47 -4.17 10.36
C CYS A 9 -4.79 -3.00 11.10
N TYR A 10 -3.59 -2.63 10.69
CA TYR A 10 -2.86 -1.50 11.25
C TYR A 10 -3.54 -0.15 10.94
N VAL A 11 -4.03 0.03 9.72
CA VAL A 11 -4.76 1.23 9.33
C VAL A 11 -6.09 1.30 10.08
N ASP A 12 -6.82 0.19 10.15
CA ASP A 12 -8.10 0.11 10.85
C ASP A 12 -7.98 0.43 12.34
N ALA A 13 -6.93 -0.11 12.98
CA ALA A 13 -6.75 0.04 14.42
C ALA A 13 -6.17 1.39 14.84
N LEU A 14 -5.25 1.98 14.08
CA LEU A 14 -4.49 3.16 14.50
C LEU A 14 -4.78 4.42 13.69
N TYR A 15 -5.22 4.28 12.43
CA TYR A 15 -5.45 5.38 11.50
C TYR A 15 -6.73 5.20 10.69
N PRO A 16 -7.90 4.93 11.33
CA PRO A 16 -9.15 4.63 10.61
C PRO A 16 -9.57 5.75 9.66
N GLU A 17 -9.20 7.00 9.97
CA GLU A 17 -9.44 8.15 9.11
C GLU A 17 -8.76 8.02 7.73
N ALA A 18 -7.62 7.36 7.63
CA ALA A 18 -6.95 7.09 6.35
C ALA A 18 -7.77 6.12 5.48
N GLY A 19 -8.39 5.12 6.11
CA GLY A 19 -9.31 4.21 5.43
C GLY A 19 -10.56 4.93 4.92
N VAL A 20 -11.16 5.78 5.77
CA VAL A 20 -12.33 6.60 5.40
C VAL A 20 -11.97 7.60 4.29
N ALA A 21 -10.80 8.24 4.36
CA ALA A 21 -10.33 9.17 3.33
C ALA A 21 -10.12 8.45 1.99
N THR A 22 -9.54 7.25 2.01
CA THR A 22 -9.37 6.41 0.82
C THR A 22 -10.70 6.09 0.17
N TYR A 23 -11.69 5.65 0.95
CA TYR A 23 -13.05 5.40 0.46
C TYR A 23 -13.65 6.65 -0.19
N LYS A 24 -13.63 7.79 0.51
CA LYS A 24 -14.17 9.05 0.00
C LYS A 24 -13.48 9.50 -1.28
N LEU A 25 -12.17 9.34 -1.37
CA LEU A 25 -11.39 9.71 -2.54
C LEU A 25 -11.75 8.85 -3.76
N LEU A 26 -11.84 7.54 -3.59
CA LEU A 26 -12.28 6.63 -4.65
C LEU A 26 -13.71 6.95 -5.12
N LYS A 27 -14.62 7.23 -4.18
CA LYS A 27 -16.00 7.65 -4.52
C LYS A 27 -16.05 8.99 -5.25
N HIS A 28 -15.19 9.95 -4.90
CA HIS A 28 -15.09 11.23 -5.58
C HIS A 28 -14.73 11.06 -7.07
N PHE A 29 -13.89 10.07 -7.40
CA PHE A 29 -13.55 9.74 -8.78
C PHE A 29 -14.53 8.77 -9.45
N GLY A 30 -15.71 8.56 -8.89
CA GLY A 30 -16.78 7.75 -9.48
C GLY A 30 -16.52 6.25 -9.49
N VAL A 31 -15.58 5.77 -8.65
CA VAL A 31 -15.26 4.35 -8.56
C VAL A 31 -16.37 3.60 -7.83
N ASP A 32 -16.78 2.45 -8.35
CA ASP A 32 -17.67 1.50 -7.67
C ASP A 32 -16.86 0.73 -6.60
N VAL A 33 -17.00 1.15 -5.34
CA VAL A 33 -16.22 0.62 -4.22
C VAL A 33 -17.04 -0.38 -3.42
N GLY A 34 -16.55 -1.62 -3.34
CA GLY A 34 -17.03 -2.64 -2.42
C GLY A 34 -16.10 -2.78 -1.21
N TYR A 35 -16.68 -2.92 -0.03
CA TYR A 35 -15.96 -3.12 1.22
C TYR A 35 -16.36 -4.45 1.85
N PRO A 36 -15.52 -5.51 1.75
CA PRO A 36 -15.78 -6.77 2.44
C PRO A 36 -15.62 -6.61 3.95
N GLU A 37 -16.73 -6.66 4.71
CA GLU A 37 -16.71 -6.42 6.17
C GLU A 37 -15.91 -7.46 6.97
N LYS A 38 -15.74 -8.68 6.43
CA LYS A 38 -15.03 -9.78 7.11
C LYS A 38 -13.54 -9.81 6.78
N GLN A 39 -13.00 -8.74 6.20
CA GLN A 39 -11.58 -8.67 5.91
C GLN A 39 -10.71 -8.72 7.17
N THR A 40 -9.48 -9.20 7.01
CA THR A 40 -8.53 -9.40 8.10
C THR A 40 -7.15 -8.88 7.70
N CYS A 41 -6.14 -9.15 8.53
CA CYS A 41 -4.75 -8.85 8.24
C CYS A 41 -4.30 -9.47 6.91
N CYS A 42 -3.35 -8.81 6.22
CA CYS A 42 -2.68 -9.37 5.03
C CYS A 42 -1.80 -10.60 5.35
N GLY A 43 -1.46 -10.83 6.61
CA GLY A 43 -0.60 -11.93 7.03
C GLY A 43 0.90 -11.60 7.11
N GLN A 44 1.30 -10.41 6.74
CA GLN A 44 2.73 -10.03 6.73
C GLN A 44 3.44 -10.20 8.08
N PRO A 45 2.89 -9.78 9.23
CA PRO A 45 3.55 -9.99 10.52
C PRO A 45 3.84 -11.45 10.82
N MET A 46 2.88 -12.34 10.53
CA MET A 46 3.03 -13.78 10.72
C MET A 46 4.09 -14.36 9.78
N GLY A 47 4.07 -13.96 8.51
CA GLY A 47 5.07 -14.41 7.53
C GLY A 47 6.47 -13.95 7.89
N ASN A 48 6.64 -12.69 8.33
CA ASN A 48 7.93 -12.15 8.74
C ASN A 48 8.47 -12.81 10.02
N ALA A 49 7.60 -13.22 10.94
CA ALA A 49 7.96 -13.92 12.16
C ALA A 49 8.11 -15.46 11.97
N GLY A 50 8.05 -15.97 10.73
CA GLY A 50 8.24 -17.40 10.43
C GLY A 50 6.99 -18.27 10.61
N PHE A 51 5.82 -17.69 10.92
CA PHE A 51 4.55 -18.44 11.05
C PHE A 51 3.83 -18.57 9.70
N GLU A 52 4.49 -19.20 8.73
CA GLU A 52 4.00 -19.29 7.34
C GLU A 52 2.62 -19.96 7.22
N SER A 53 2.34 -20.98 8.01
CA SER A 53 1.02 -21.67 7.99
C SER A 53 -0.13 -20.73 8.35
N MET A 54 0.07 -19.85 9.33
CA MET A 54 -0.90 -18.81 9.71
C MET A 54 -1.06 -17.78 8.60
N SER A 55 0.05 -17.32 8.02
CA SER A 55 0.04 -16.38 6.90
C SER A 55 -0.66 -16.97 5.68
N LYS A 56 -0.44 -18.25 5.38
CA LYS A 56 -1.11 -18.97 4.30
C LYS A 56 -2.63 -19.02 4.47
N SER A 57 -3.11 -19.29 5.68
CA SER A 57 -4.55 -19.28 5.97
C SER A 57 -5.18 -17.91 5.72
N LEU A 58 -4.47 -16.82 6.07
CA LEU A 58 -4.90 -15.46 5.79
C LEU A 58 -4.89 -15.14 4.30
N ALA A 59 -3.89 -15.65 3.55
CA ALA A 59 -3.82 -15.47 2.10
C ALA A 59 -5.00 -16.14 1.37
N LEU A 60 -5.38 -17.36 1.76
CA LEU A 60 -6.56 -18.04 1.22
C LEU A 60 -7.84 -17.26 1.51
N LYS A 61 -8.00 -16.77 2.75
CA LYS A 61 -9.15 -15.97 3.14
C LYS A 61 -9.21 -14.65 2.34
N PHE A 62 -8.06 -13.99 2.17
CA PHE A 62 -7.96 -12.78 1.37
C PHE A 62 -8.40 -13.02 -0.07
N ASP A 63 -7.87 -14.06 -0.71
CA ASP A 63 -8.20 -14.38 -2.09
C ASP A 63 -9.69 -14.68 -2.27
N SER A 64 -10.29 -15.45 -1.34
CA SER A 64 -11.73 -15.75 -1.38
C SER A 64 -12.61 -14.50 -1.32
N MET A 65 -12.17 -13.45 -0.61
CA MET A 65 -12.94 -12.20 -0.48
C MET A 65 -12.73 -11.23 -1.63
N PHE A 66 -11.53 -11.20 -2.21
CA PHE A 66 -11.14 -10.14 -3.14
C PHE A 66 -10.99 -10.60 -4.59
N SER A 67 -10.94 -11.89 -4.89
CA SER A 67 -10.75 -12.40 -6.26
C SER A 67 -11.84 -11.94 -7.25
N GLY A 68 -13.06 -11.65 -6.79
CA GLY A 68 -14.18 -11.20 -7.61
C GLY A 68 -14.17 -9.71 -7.99
N PHE A 69 -13.24 -8.91 -7.50
CA PHE A 69 -13.10 -7.50 -7.87
C PHE A 69 -12.19 -7.33 -9.10
N ASP A 70 -12.34 -6.22 -9.82
CA ASP A 70 -11.44 -5.87 -10.93
C ASP A 70 -10.07 -5.41 -10.40
N TYR A 71 -10.08 -4.62 -9.32
CA TYR A 71 -8.92 -4.17 -8.57
C TYR A 71 -9.16 -4.29 -7.07
N VAL A 72 -8.09 -4.39 -6.31
CA VAL A 72 -8.09 -4.30 -4.84
C VAL A 72 -7.17 -3.16 -4.44
N VAL A 73 -7.70 -2.15 -3.75
CA VAL A 73 -6.94 -0.95 -3.38
C VAL A 73 -6.77 -0.87 -1.88
N ALA A 74 -5.54 -0.64 -1.44
CA ALA A 74 -5.18 -0.50 -0.04
C ALA A 74 -4.38 0.79 0.23
N PRO A 75 -4.65 1.52 1.32
CA PRO A 75 -3.83 2.66 1.74
C PRO A 75 -2.60 2.21 2.56
N SER A 76 -1.86 1.23 2.04
CA SER A 76 -0.66 0.70 2.71
C SER A 76 0.22 -0.06 1.72
N ALA A 77 1.34 0.54 1.36
CA ALA A 77 2.29 -0.04 0.42
C ALA A 77 2.84 -1.39 0.89
N SER A 78 3.14 -1.56 2.18
CA SER A 78 3.67 -2.81 2.71
C SER A 78 2.67 -3.96 2.61
N CYS A 79 1.40 -3.71 2.95
CA CYS A 79 0.36 -4.73 2.86
C CYS A 79 0.01 -5.06 1.40
N ALA A 80 -0.05 -4.05 0.52
CA ALA A 80 -0.26 -4.26 -0.91
C ALA A 80 0.87 -5.09 -1.53
N ALA A 81 2.13 -4.77 -1.21
CA ALA A 81 3.30 -5.52 -1.64
C ALA A 81 3.28 -6.97 -1.13
N TYR A 82 2.94 -7.16 0.15
CA TYR A 82 2.86 -8.50 0.72
C TYR A 82 1.83 -9.38 0.00
N VAL A 83 0.62 -8.86 -0.23
CA VAL A 83 -0.39 -9.60 -0.99
C VAL A 83 0.09 -9.87 -2.43
N LYS A 84 0.66 -8.86 -3.09
CA LYS A 84 1.08 -8.95 -4.49
C LYS A 84 2.17 -9.99 -4.73
N PHE A 85 3.18 -10.06 -3.86
CA PHE A 85 4.39 -10.84 -4.09
C PHE A 85 4.51 -12.09 -3.22
N TYR A 86 3.94 -12.09 -2.02
CA TYR A 86 4.13 -13.20 -1.05
C TYR A 86 2.95 -14.15 -1.00
N HIS A 87 1.69 -13.70 -1.14
CA HIS A 87 0.56 -14.62 -1.21
C HIS A 87 0.71 -15.68 -2.31
N PRO A 88 1.14 -15.34 -3.56
CA PRO A 88 1.37 -16.36 -4.57
C PRO A 88 2.44 -17.39 -4.19
N ARG A 89 3.45 -16.97 -3.42
CA ARG A 89 4.52 -17.87 -2.96
C ARG A 89 4.01 -18.82 -1.88
N LEU A 90 3.24 -18.31 -0.92
CA LEU A 90 2.62 -19.09 0.16
C LEU A 90 1.62 -20.14 -0.37
N LEU A 91 0.93 -19.83 -1.47
CA LEU A 91 -0.12 -20.66 -2.06
C LEU A 91 0.37 -21.52 -3.24
N LYS A 92 1.66 -21.44 -3.57
CA LYS A 92 2.26 -22.13 -4.71
C LYS A 92 1.99 -23.64 -4.68
N GLY A 93 1.42 -24.14 -5.79
CA GLY A 93 1.13 -25.57 -5.96
C GLY A 93 -0.19 -26.03 -5.35
N GLU A 94 -0.90 -25.19 -4.60
CA GLU A 94 -2.15 -25.55 -3.94
C GLU A 94 -3.33 -24.68 -4.38
N HIS A 95 -3.11 -23.39 -4.59
CA HIS A 95 -4.15 -22.44 -4.96
C HIS A 95 -3.59 -21.30 -5.80
N GLU A 96 -4.28 -20.93 -6.90
CA GLU A 96 -3.96 -19.75 -7.66
C GLU A 96 -4.49 -18.48 -6.97
N CYS A 97 -3.60 -17.62 -6.52
CA CYS A 97 -3.97 -16.36 -5.87
C CYS A 97 -4.37 -15.30 -6.90
N LEU A 98 -5.66 -15.21 -7.23
CA LEU A 98 -6.18 -14.29 -8.24
C LEU A 98 -6.12 -12.83 -7.78
N SER A 99 -6.37 -12.58 -6.49
CA SER A 99 -6.35 -11.23 -5.92
C SER A 99 -4.96 -10.59 -5.96
N SER A 100 -3.88 -11.38 -5.89
CA SER A 100 -2.51 -10.86 -5.92
C SER A 100 -2.17 -10.09 -7.20
N LYS A 101 -2.80 -10.46 -8.32
CA LYS A 101 -2.62 -9.78 -9.61
C LYS A 101 -3.37 -8.45 -9.71
N LYS A 102 -4.28 -8.19 -8.79
CA LYS A 102 -5.24 -7.07 -8.79
C LYS A 102 -4.98 -6.06 -7.67
N VAL A 103 -4.17 -6.43 -6.67
CA VAL A 103 -3.91 -5.54 -5.53
C VAL A 103 -2.94 -4.43 -5.91
N MET A 104 -3.28 -3.22 -5.48
CA MET A 104 -2.49 -2.01 -5.69
C MET A 104 -2.50 -1.15 -4.42
N ASP A 105 -1.43 -0.40 -4.22
CA ASP A 105 -1.47 0.74 -3.31
C ASP A 105 -2.36 1.84 -3.90
N ILE A 106 -2.96 2.68 -3.04
CA ILE A 106 -3.82 3.79 -3.49
C ILE A 106 -3.09 4.73 -4.45
N VAL A 107 -1.79 4.95 -4.25
CA VAL A 107 -0.96 5.81 -5.11
C VAL A 107 -0.83 5.18 -6.51
N GLU A 108 -0.52 3.86 -6.61
CA GLU A 108 -0.49 3.17 -7.90
C GLU A 108 -1.84 3.31 -8.63
N PHE A 109 -2.93 3.09 -7.89
CA PHE A 109 -4.27 3.10 -8.48
C PHE A 109 -4.66 4.48 -9.02
N LEU A 110 -4.44 5.53 -8.24
CA LEU A 110 -4.74 6.91 -8.67
C LEU A 110 -3.86 7.37 -9.82
N HIS A 111 -2.56 7.05 -9.78
CA HIS A 111 -1.58 7.49 -10.75
C HIS A 111 -1.64 6.68 -12.05
N ASP A 112 -1.60 5.34 -11.96
CA ASP A 112 -1.39 4.48 -13.13
C ASP A 112 -2.71 4.04 -13.77
N VAL A 113 -3.78 3.82 -12.98
CA VAL A 113 -5.07 3.32 -13.46
C VAL A 113 -6.03 4.48 -13.75
N LEU A 114 -6.32 5.32 -12.75
CA LEU A 114 -7.23 6.45 -12.93
C LEU A 114 -6.59 7.62 -13.66
N LYS A 115 -5.26 7.76 -13.60
CA LYS A 115 -4.47 8.83 -14.24
C LYS A 115 -5.05 10.21 -13.92
N ILE A 116 -5.33 10.43 -12.64
CA ILE A 116 -5.96 11.66 -12.20
C ILE A 116 -5.06 12.88 -12.49
N THR A 117 -5.69 13.98 -12.87
CA THR A 117 -5.02 15.26 -13.20
C THR A 117 -5.33 16.38 -12.23
N SER A 118 -6.20 16.14 -11.25
CA SER A 118 -6.55 17.08 -10.19
C SER A 118 -6.96 16.35 -8.93
N LEU A 119 -6.72 16.98 -7.78
CA LEU A 119 -7.22 16.54 -6.49
C LEU A 119 -8.06 17.63 -5.85
N PRO A 120 -9.16 17.30 -5.16
CA PRO A 120 -9.99 18.27 -4.48
C PRO A 120 -9.28 18.83 -3.24
N GLY A 121 -9.57 20.08 -2.91
CA GLY A 121 -9.13 20.73 -1.68
C GLY A 121 -7.82 21.52 -1.80
N SER A 122 -7.43 22.09 -0.68
CA SER A 122 -6.21 22.90 -0.50
C SER A 122 -5.53 22.44 0.79
N PHE A 123 -4.19 22.41 0.77
CA PHE A 123 -3.39 22.01 1.91
C PHE A 123 -2.18 22.97 2.05
N PRO A 124 -2.37 24.15 2.68
CA PRO A 124 -1.37 25.20 2.74
C PRO A 124 -0.28 24.91 3.79
N HIS A 125 0.40 23.78 3.61
CA HIS A 125 1.45 23.32 4.51
C HIS A 125 2.69 22.87 3.74
N VAL A 126 3.84 22.92 4.41
CA VAL A 126 5.07 22.30 3.93
C VAL A 126 5.08 20.85 4.30
N VAL A 127 5.25 19.97 3.31
CA VAL A 127 5.31 18.52 3.50
C VAL A 127 6.60 17.94 2.95
N SER A 128 7.05 16.86 3.56
CA SER A 128 8.14 16.03 3.05
C SER A 128 7.65 14.59 2.93
N VAL A 129 8.14 13.86 1.93
CA VAL A 129 7.75 12.47 1.69
C VAL A 129 8.88 11.55 2.08
N HIS A 130 8.63 10.68 3.07
CA HIS A 130 9.47 9.52 3.32
C HIS A 130 9.01 8.36 2.41
N ASN A 131 9.88 7.94 1.50
CA ASN A 131 9.59 6.84 0.60
C ASN A 131 9.79 5.50 1.33
N SER A 132 8.71 4.79 1.60
CA SER A 132 8.77 3.49 2.30
C SER A 132 9.50 2.42 1.47
N CYS A 133 10.23 1.51 2.14
CA CYS A 133 11.00 0.45 1.47
C CYS A 133 10.14 -0.38 0.49
N HIS A 134 8.97 -0.86 0.93
CA HIS A 134 8.05 -1.63 0.07
C HIS A 134 7.49 -0.77 -1.08
N GLY A 135 7.19 0.50 -0.81
CA GLY A 135 6.71 1.42 -1.84
C GLY A 135 7.74 1.63 -2.95
N VAL A 136 9.00 1.86 -2.58
CA VAL A 136 10.09 2.10 -3.55
C VAL A 136 10.50 0.82 -4.26
N ARG A 137 10.89 -0.22 -3.50
CA ARG A 137 11.63 -1.37 -4.04
C ARG A 137 10.73 -2.48 -4.57
N GLU A 138 9.53 -2.60 -4.07
CA GLU A 138 8.59 -3.64 -4.51
C GLU A 138 7.49 -3.09 -5.42
N LEU A 139 6.83 -2.00 -5.03
CA LEU A 139 5.73 -1.43 -5.83
C LEU A 139 6.19 -0.41 -6.88
N GLY A 140 7.42 0.10 -6.80
CA GLY A 140 7.92 1.10 -7.75
C GLY A 140 7.14 2.42 -7.69
N LEU A 141 6.82 2.90 -6.47
CA LEU A 141 6.15 4.20 -6.30
C LEU A 141 7.11 5.37 -6.55
N SER A 142 8.40 5.14 -6.40
CA SER A 142 9.46 6.09 -6.76
C SER A 142 10.71 5.36 -7.24
N ALA A 143 11.59 6.09 -7.92
CA ALA A 143 12.87 5.58 -8.36
C ALA A 143 13.81 5.37 -7.17
N PRO A 144 14.32 4.13 -6.93
CA PRO A 144 15.33 3.88 -5.93
C PRO A 144 16.70 4.35 -6.42
N SER A 145 17.46 5.02 -5.54
CA SER A 145 18.76 5.63 -5.90
C SER A 145 19.79 4.61 -6.37
N GLU A 146 19.75 3.39 -5.80
CA GLU A 146 20.69 2.30 -6.12
C GLU A 146 20.57 1.76 -7.56
N ARG A 147 19.48 2.07 -8.28
CA ARG A 147 19.26 1.56 -9.64
C ARG A 147 19.78 2.48 -10.75
N ASN A 148 20.18 3.70 -10.43
CA ASN A 148 20.65 4.70 -11.40
C ASN A 148 19.72 4.88 -12.62
N ILE A 149 18.40 4.85 -12.40
CA ILE A 149 17.37 5.10 -13.41
C ILE A 149 16.90 6.56 -13.35
N PRO A 150 16.27 7.08 -14.40
CA PRO A 150 15.68 8.43 -14.37
C PRO A 150 14.78 8.61 -13.13
N PRO A 151 14.90 9.71 -12.39
CA PRO A 151 14.14 9.94 -11.19
C PRO A 151 12.65 10.12 -11.49
N TYR A 152 11.80 9.46 -10.71
CA TYR A 152 10.34 9.66 -10.69
C TYR A 152 9.82 9.42 -9.27
N ASN A 153 8.66 10.01 -8.95
CA ASN A 153 7.97 9.77 -7.68
C ASN A 153 6.47 10.01 -7.84
N LYS A 154 5.70 8.92 -7.94
CA LYS A 154 4.24 8.96 -8.13
C LYS A 154 3.52 9.65 -6.96
N ILE A 155 4.05 9.55 -5.74
CA ILE A 155 3.48 10.20 -4.55
C ILE A 155 3.59 11.72 -4.72
N ILE A 156 4.78 12.19 -5.08
CA ILE A 156 5.03 13.64 -5.30
C ILE A 156 4.19 14.15 -6.48
N ASP A 157 4.07 13.37 -7.55
CA ASP A 157 3.27 13.76 -8.72
C ASP A 157 1.80 13.97 -8.33
N LEU A 158 1.24 13.06 -7.50
CA LEU A 158 -0.13 13.22 -6.99
C LEU A 158 -0.25 14.36 -5.99
N LEU A 159 0.71 14.55 -5.08
CA LEU A 159 0.67 15.65 -4.11
C LEU A 159 0.71 17.03 -4.78
N LYS A 160 1.45 17.17 -5.87
CA LYS A 160 1.49 18.43 -6.66
C LYS A 160 0.13 18.83 -7.26
N LEU A 161 -0.83 17.92 -7.33
CA LEU A 161 -2.20 18.22 -7.76
C LEU A 161 -3.05 18.91 -6.69
N ILE A 162 -2.58 18.94 -5.43
CA ILE A 162 -3.27 19.60 -4.31
C ILE A 162 -2.90 21.08 -4.29
N LYS A 163 -3.89 21.96 -4.16
CA LYS A 163 -3.65 23.40 -4.07
C LYS A 163 -2.89 23.81 -2.82
N ASP A 164 -2.04 24.80 -2.94
CA ASP A 164 -1.32 25.47 -1.85
C ASP A 164 -0.32 24.58 -1.09
N ILE A 165 -0.10 23.34 -1.50
CA ILE A 165 0.90 22.47 -0.91
C ILE A 165 2.31 22.90 -1.29
N THR A 166 3.23 22.91 -0.34
CA THR A 166 4.66 23.09 -0.59
C THR A 166 5.40 21.79 -0.29
N ILE A 167 6.11 21.26 -1.28
CA ILE A 167 6.85 19.99 -1.11
C ILE A 167 8.32 20.33 -0.91
N LYS A 168 8.87 19.91 0.24
CA LYS A 168 10.29 19.96 0.55
C LYS A 168 10.86 18.54 0.54
N GLU A 169 11.73 18.26 -0.42
CA GLU A 169 12.38 16.95 -0.49
C GLU A 169 13.45 16.79 0.60
N PRO A 170 13.57 15.61 1.23
CA PRO A 170 14.66 15.32 2.15
C PRO A 170 15.97 15.12 1.37
N ASP A 171 17.11 15.34 2.02
CA ASP A 171 18.43 15.14 1.42
C ASP A 171 18.65 13.69 0.98
N ARG A 172 18.13 12.74 1.76
CA ARG A 172 18.19 11.30 1.49
C ARG A 172 16.77 10.77 1.25
N LYS A 173 16.38 10.70 -0.01
CA LYS A 173 14.99 10.46 -0.44
C LYS A 173 14.47 9.05 -0.19
N ASP A 174 15.34 8.07 -0.15
CA ASP A 174 15.03 6.63 -0.05
C ASP A 174 15.85 5.91 1.04
N GLU A 175 16.38 6.66 2.01
CA GLU A 175 17.05 6.11 3.16
C GLU A 175 16.08 5.31 4.04
N CYS A 176 16.53 4.15 4.54
CA CYS A 176 15.75 3.36 5.47
C CYS A 176 15.58 4.12 6.79
N CYS A 177 14.36 4.15 7.32
CA CYS A 177 14.07 4.77 8.61
C CYS A 177 14.53 3.94 9.83
N GLY A 178 15.03 2.72 9.61
CA GLY A 178 15.45 1.80 10.67
C GLY A 178 14.33 1.00 11.34
N PHE A 179 13.07 1.35 11.15
CA PHE A 179 11.94 0.74 11.87
C PHE A 179 11.86 -0.79 11.67
N GLY A 180 11.93 -1.29 10.42
CA GLY A 180 11.97 -2.73 10.12
C GLY A 180 10.67 -3.51 10.37
N GLY A 181 9.56 -2.88 10.74
CA GLY A 181 8.28 -3.56 11.01
C GLY A 181 8.35 -4.45 12.25
N MET A 182 8.15 -5.78 12.11
CA MET A 182 8.25 -6.72 13.22
C MET A 182 9.61 -6.71 13.92
N PHE A 183 10.68 -6.43 13.20
CA PHE A 183 12.02 -6.28 13.75
C PHE A 183 12.09 -5.26 14.89
N SER A 184 11.31 -4.18 14.81
CA SER A 184 11.24 -3.17 15.88
C SER A 184 10.65 -3.70 17.20
N VAL A 185 9.88 -4.77 17.13
CA VAL A 185 9.28 -5.44 18.31
C VAL A 185 10.20 -6.53 18.84
N GLU A 186 10.81 -7.30 17.96
CA GLU A 186 11.67 -8.44 18.30
C GLU A 186 13.08 -7.99 18.71
N GLU A 187 13.63 -6.96 18.05
CA GLU A 187 14.98 -6.45 18.25
C GLU A 187 14.97 -4.96 18.57
N THR A 188 14.18 -4.55 19.56
CA THR A 188 13.92 -3.16 19.92
C THR A 188 15.21 -2.36 20.20
N ALA A 189 16.24 -3.01 20.75
CA ALA A 189 17.52 -2.35 21.06
C ALA A 189 18.35 -1.99 19.81
N VAL A 190 18.02 -2.58 18.66
CA VAL A 190 18.74 -2.38 17.38
C VAL A 190 17.91 -1.54 16.41
N SER A 191 16.59 -1.59 16.52
CA SER A 191 15.68 -0.77 15.73
C SER A 191 15.73 0.68 16.21
N ILE A 192 16.14 1.60 15.34
CA ILE A 192 16.29 3.04 15.64
C ILE A 192 15.22 3.84 14.93
#